data_7370a329ed23987b400eca36bfd110a5
#
_entry.id   7370a329ed23987b400eca36bfd110a5
#
_cell.length_a   1.000
_cell.length_b   1.000
_cell.length_c   1.000
_cell.angle_alpha   90.00
_cell.angle_beta   90.00
_cell.angle_gamma   90.00
#
_symmetry.space_group_name_H-M   'P 1'
#
loop_
_entity.id
_entity.type
_entity.pdbx_description
1 polymer ?
#
loop_
_entity_poly.entity_id
_entity_poly.type
_entity_poly.pdbx_seq_one_letter_code
_entity_poly.pdbx_strand_id
1 'polypeptide(L)'
;MNDLLSALSAAHFGVFTVRDAYDCGYHRQSLSQLVRSGQALRVGPSAYVDRANYEAASPERRHEMATRAAVRTFDGRVYASHYSVLTLMSLPVFGALLDHIHVARASDSRSRRRPGLSIHSAYGAGAGLLIGRTPSVNPALAILGAAMTCGIETGVVAADAALATGKTTVDDLQIWLGRLSRHRDVTHARQAVRLADARSESVGESRTRLLLNAIGFRPTSQFEIRDGHGRLVGRVDFLLERERIIVEFDGLMK
;
A
#
# COMPACT_ATOMS: atom_id res chain seq x y z
N MET A 1 -16.26 -4.84 -25.64
CA MET A 1 -15.32 -5.92 -25.25
C MET A 1 -16.11 -7.24 -25.34
N ASN A 2 -15.53 -8.37 -25.85
CA ASN A 2 -16.26 -9.64 -25.87
C ASN A 2 -16.32 -10.28 -24.49
N ASP A 3 -17.18 -11.29 -24.31
CA ASP A 3 -17.45 -11.91 -23.00
C ASP A 3 -16.20 -12.59 -22.42
N LEU A 4 -15.37 -13.21 -23.25
CA LEU A 4 -14.14 -13.87 -22.82
C LEU A 4 -13.15 -12.88 -22.21
N LEU A 5 -12.88 -11.78 -22.89
CA LEU A 5 -11.97 -10.75 -22.39
C LEU A 5 -12.55 -10.01 -21.18
N SER A 6 -13.89 -9.83 -21.15
CA SER A 6 -14.57 -9.24 -20.00
C SER A 6 -14.44 -10.13 -18.76
N ALA A 7 -14.70 -11.43 -18.89
CA ALA A 7 -14.56 -12.39 -17.80
C ALA A 7 -13.10 -12.51 -17.32
N LEU A 8 -12.14 -12.54 -18.25
CA LEU A 8 -10.71 -12.59 -17.92
C LEU A 8 -10.28 -11.30 -17.21
N SER A 9 -10.69 -10.14 -17.71
CA SER A 9 -10.41 -8.85 -17.07
C SER A 9 -10.98 -8.80 -15.65
N ALA A 10 -12.23 -9.21 -15.45
CA ALA A 10 -12.86 -9.29 -14.13
C ALA A 10 -12.09 -10.21 -13.18
N ALA A 11 -11.65 -11.40 -13.64
CA ALA A 11 -10.83 -12.33 -12.87
C ALA A 11 -9.46 -11.75 -12.48
N HIS A 12 -9.02 -10.71 -13.17
CA HIS A 12 -7.78 -9.97 -12.91
C HIS A 12 -8.03 -8.52 -12.42
N PHE A 13 -9.12 -8.31 -11.69
CA PHE A 13 -9.44 -7.04 -11.03
C PHE A 13 -9.61 -5.86 -11.99
N GLY A 14 -10.12 -6.11 -13.19
CA GLY A 14 -10.37 -5.10 -14.22
C GLY A 14 -9.17 -4.84 -15.14
N VAL A 15 -8.14 -5.69 -15.07
CA VAL A 15 -6.88 -5.51 -15.84
C VAL A 15 -6.71 -6.63 -16.85
N PHE A 16 -6.26 -6.30 -18.06
CA PHE A 16 -5.82 -7.27 -19.07
C PHE A 16 -4.58 -6.78 -19.83
N THR A 17 -3.82 -7.72 -20.36
CA THR A 17 -2.62 -7.45 -21.17
C THR A 17 -2.91 -7.63 -22.67
N VAL A 18 -1.97 -7.21 -23.51
CA VAL A 18 -2.02 -7.51 -24.96
C VAL A 18 -2.14 -9.01 -25.20
N ARG A 19 -1.41 -9.83 -24.44
CA ARG A 19 -1.45 -11.28 -24.53
C ARG A 19 -2.85 -11.83 -24.22
N ASP A 20 -3.42 -11.37 -23.09
CA ASP A 20 -4.79 -11.77 -22.69
C ASP A 20 -5.81 -11.43 -23.80
N ALA A 21 -5.69 -10.24 -24.42
CA ALA A 21 -6.57 -9.86 -25.49
C ALA A 21 -6.42 -10.78 -26.73
N TYR A 22 -5.17 -11.15 -27.07
CA TYR A 22 -4.91 -12.06 -28.19
C TYR A 22 -5.44 -13.47 -27.90
N ASP A 23 -5.27 -13.98 -26.71
CA ASP A 23 -5.80 -15.26 -26.25
C ASP A 23 -7.35 -15.29 -26.27
N CYS A 24 -7.99 -14.11 -26.15
CA CYS A 24 -9.43 -13.93 -26.27
C CYS A 24 -9.91 -13.60 -27.71
N GLY A 25 -9.07 -13.81 -28.73
CA GLY A 25 -9.41 -13.64 -30.15
C GLY A 25 -9.28 -12.21 -30.69
N TYR A 26 -8.71 -11.28 -29.92
CA TYR A 26 -8.37 -9.96 -30.46
C TYR A 26 -7.07 -10.03 -31.26
N HIS A 27 -6.91 -9.06 -32.14
CA HIS A 27 -5.66 -8.76 -32.85
C HIS A 27 -5.35 -7.26 -32.71
N ARG A 28 -4.21 -6.83 -33.20
CA ARG A 28 -3.72 -5.46 -33.00
C ARG A 28 -4.73 -4.37 -33.39
N GLN A 29 -5.44 -4.57 -34.51
CA GLN A 29 -6.43 -3.58 -34.97
C GLN A 29 -7.66 -3.52 -34.07
N SER A 30 -8.24 -4.69 -33.71
CA SER A 30 -9.42 -4.76 -32.84
C SER A 30 -9.11 -4.27 -31.43
N LEU A 31 -7.92 -4.54 -30.88
CA LEU A 31 -7.48 -3.98 -29.60
C LEU A 31 -7.34 -2.44 -29.68
N SER A 32 -6.77 -1.92 -30.80
CA SER A 32 -6.71 -0.49 -31.03
C SER A 32 -8.09 0.15 -31.16
N GLN A 33 -9.06 -0.59 -31.70
CA GLN A 33 -10.45 -0.13 -31.78
C GLN A 33 -11.11 -0.06 -30.41
N LEU A 34 -10.89 -1.04 -29.49
CA LEU A 34 -11.37 -0.97 -28.11
C LEU A 34 -10.89 0.30 -27.39
N VAL A 35 -9.63 0.69 -27.62
CA VAL A 35 -9.08 1.93 -27.03
C VAL A 35 -9.72 3.17 -27.66
N ARG A 36 -9.83 3.22 -29.00
CA ARG A 36 -10.42 4.37 -29.71
C ARG A 36 -11.92 4.53 -29.42
N SER A 37 -12.65 3.44 -29.26
CA SER A 37 -14.08 3.47 -28.89
C SER A 37 -14.34 3.79 -27.43
N GLY A 38 -13.27 3.96 -26.62
CA GLY A 38 -13.40 4.29 -25.20
C GLY A 38 -13.79 3.12 -24.31
N GLN A 39 -13.82 1.87 -24.81
CA GLN A 39 -14.12 0.70 -23.98
C GLN A 39 -12.93 0.28 -23.10
N ALA A 40 -11.71 0.49 -23.57
CA ALA A 40 -10.50 0.19 -22.81
C ALA A 40 -9.60 1.43 -22.71
N LEU A 41 -8.87 1.53 -21.60
CA LEU A 41 -7.83 2.53 -21.37
C LEU A 41 -6.48 1.84 -21.24
N ARG A 42 -5.46 2.38 -21.89
CA ARG A 42 -4.09 1.89 -21.75
C ARG A 42 -3.46 2.49 -20.49
N VAL A 43 -3.04 1.65 -19.55
CA VAL A 43 -2.41 2.06 -18.27
C VAL A 43 -0.92 1.71 -18.19
N GLY A 44 -0.38 1.10 -19.25
CA GLY A 44 1.04 0.73 -19.32
C GLY A 44 1.44 0.25 -20.71
N PRO A 45 2.71 -0.10 -20.94
CA PRO A 45 3.21 -0.46 -22.29
C PRO A 45 2.45 -1.59 -22.99
N SER A 46 1.95 -2.56 -22.25
CA SER A 46 1.22 -3.72 -22.77
C SER A 46 0.04 -4.09 -21.88
N ALA A 47 -0.52 -3.11 -21.14
CA ALA A 47 -1.58 -3.34 -20.19
C ALA A 47 -2.71 -2.33 -20.35
N TYR A 48 -3.90 -2.82 -20.14
CA TYR A 48 -5.16 -2.13 -20.32
C TYR A 48 -6.09 -2.41 -19.15
N VAL A 49 -7.06 -1.51 -18.98
CA VAL A 49 -8.16 -1.64 -18.03
C VAL A 49 -9.48 -1.35 -18.74
N ASP A 50 -10.58 -1.85 -18.21
CA ASP A 50 -11.90 -1.36 -18.56
C ASP A 50 -12.00 0.13 -18.19
N ARG A 51 -12.31 0.98 -19.16
CA ARG A 51 -12.30 2.44 -18.96
C ARG A 51 -13.33 2.88 -17.94
N ALA A 52 -14.55 2.39 -18.03
CA ALA A 52 -15.64 2.83 -17.16
C ALA A 52 -15.32 2.50 -15.70
N ASN A 53 -14.84 1.28 -15.43
CA ASN A 53 -14.43 0.85 -14.10
C ASN A 53 -13.25 1.67 -13.56
N TYR A 54 -12.29 2.00 -14.43
CA TYR A 54 -11.12 2.79 -14.04
C TYR A 54 -11.47 4.25 -13.73
N GLU A 55 -12.31 4.87 -14.56
CA GLU A 55 -12.72 6.28 -14.38
C GLU A 55 -13.63 6.46 -13.15
N ALA A 56 -14.45 5.48 -12.82
CA ALA A 56 -15.29 5.48 -11.62
C ALA A 56 -14.52 5.15 -10.32
N ALA A 57 -13.30 4.61 -10.43
CA ALA A 57 -12.50 4.18 -9.28
C ALA A 57 -11.88 5.34 -8.52
N SER A 58 -11.66 5.17 -7.19
CA SER A 58 -10.87 6.08 -6.38
C SER A 58 -9.41 6.14 -6.85
N PRO A 59 -8.64 7.17 -6.47
CA PRO A 59 -7.21 7.24 -6.79
C PRO A 59 -6.43 5.98 -6.36
N GLU A 60 -6.70 5.44 -5.17
CA GLU A 60 -6.06 4.23 -4.64
C GLU A 60 -6.40 3.01 -5.48
N ARG A 61 -7.67 2.88 -5.87
CA ARG A 61 -8.12 1.78 -6.73
C ARG A 61 -7.53 1.87 -8.13
N ARG A 62 -7.40 3.07 -8.70
CA ARG A 62 -6.70 3.29 -9.97
C ARG A 62 -5.23 2.88 -9.87
N HIS A 63 -4.57 3.27 -8.78
CA HIS A 63 -3.17 2.87 -8.52
C HIS A 63 -3.04 1.35 -8.36
N GLU A 64 -3.97 0.71 -7.65
CA GLU A 64 -4.03 -0.75 -7.54
C GLU A 64 -4.12 -1.41 -8.91
N MET A 65 -5.06 -0.99 -9.77
CA MET A 65 -5.23 -1.52 -11.13
C MET A 65 -3.96 -1.31 -11.96
N ALA A 66 -3.36 -0.13 -11.91
CA ALA A 66 -2.12 0.18 -12.62
C ALA A 66 -0.94 -0.67 -12.11
N THR A 67 -0.87 -0.92 -10.80
CA THR A 67 0.14 -1.81 -10.18
C THR A 67 -0.01 -3.25 -10.68
N ARG A 68 -1.23 -3.80 -10.66
CA ARG A 68 -1.53 -5.15 -11.19
C ARG A 68 -1.16 -5.26 -12.67
N ALA A 69 -1.50 -4.24 -13.45
CA ALA A 69 -1.15 -4.12 -14.85
C ALA A 69 0.37 -4.16 -15.06
N ALA A 70 1.12 -3.35 -14.33
CA ALA A 70 2.58 -3.32 -14.40
C ALA A 70 3.19 -4.67 -14.05
N VAL A 71 2.80 -5.30 -12.94
CA VAL A 71 3.34 -6.61 -12.53
C VAL A 71 3.07 -7.68 -13.59
N ARG A 72 1.86 -7.73 -14.15
CA ARG A 72 1.50 -8.70 -15.20
C ARG A 72 2.37 -8.55 -16.47
N THR A 73 2.71 -7.31 -16.86
CA THR A 73 3.54 -7.09 -18.07
C THR A 73 5.00 -7.54 -17.89
N PHE A 74 5.46 -7.70 -16.67
CA PHE A 74 6.81 -8.20 -16.39
C PHE A 74 6.92 -9.72 -16.32
N ASP A 75 5.81 -10.45 -16.40
CA ASP A 75 5.75 -11.91 -16.54
C ASP A 75 6.63 -12.64 -15.49
N GLY A 76 6.31 -12.46 -14.22
CA GLY A 76 6.99 -13.09 -13.08
C GLY A 76 8.35 -12.52 -12.70
N ARG A 77 8.87 -11.52 -13.44
CA ARG A 77 10.20 -10.93 -13.17
C ARG A 77 10.22 -9.87 -12.10
N VAL A 78 9.05 -9.43 -11.63
CA VAL A 78 8.91 -8.43 -10.56
C VAL A 78 7.79 -8.77 -9.60
N TYR A 79 7.87 -8.19 -8.42
CA TYR A 79 6.85 -8.11 -7.38
C TYR A 79 6.36 -6.68 -7.26
N ALA A 80 5.08 -6.43 -6.99
CA ALA A 80 4.63 -5.14 -6.47
C ALA A 80 5.41 -4.82 -5.19
N SER A 81 5.71 -3.55 -4.91
CA SER A 81 6.49 -3.18 -3.72
C SER A 81 6.11 -1.81 -3.17
N HIS A 82 6.64 -1.44 -2.01
CA HIS A 82 6.40 -0.14 -1.37
C HIS A 82 4.88 0.13 -1.24
N TYR A 83 4.47 1.40 -1.34
CA TYR A 83 3.05 1.76 -1.21
C TYR A 83 2.14 1.17 -2.31
N SER A 84 2.70 0.68 -3.42
CA SER A 84 1.91 -0.06 -4.41
C SER A 84 1.37 -1.41 -3.86
N VAL A 85 2.04 -2.02 -2.88
CA VAL A 85 1.51 -3.17 -2.14
C VAL A 85 0.44 -2.74 -1.14
N LEU A 86 0.61 -1.59 -0.51
CA LEU A 86 -0.36 -1.08 0.48
C LEU A 86 -1.74 -0.90 -0.16
N THR A 87 -1.79 -0.37 -1.40
CA THR A 87 -3.06 -0.26 -2.15
C THR A 87 -3.66 -1.63 -2.48
N LEU A 88 -2.85 -2.64 -2.83
CA LEU A 88 -3.33 -4.02 -3.05
C LEU A 88 -3.96 -4.64 -1.79
N MET A 89 -3.57 -4.16 -0.61
CA MET A 89 -4.03 -4.63 0.69
C MET A 89 -5.12 -3.74 1.30
N SER A 90 -5.55 -2.69 0.59
CA SER A 90 -6.47 -1.68 1.13
C SER A 90 -5.94 -1.04 2.43
N LEU A 91 -4.62 -0.89 2.53
CA LEU A 91 -3.98 -0.15 3.60
C LEU A 91 -3.84 1.34 3.20
N PRO A 92 -3.86 2.26 4.18
CA PRO A 92 -3.72 3.68 3.90
C PRO A 92 -2.36 3.99 3.27
N VAL A 93 -2.38 4.92 2.31
CA VAL A 93 -1.21 5.38 1.52
C VAL A 93 -0.98 6.87 1.70
N PHE A 94 -1.08 7.35 2.93
CA PHE A 94 -0.93 8.76 3.26
C PHE A 94 0.40 9.31 2.72
N GLY A 95 0.36 10.47 2.03
CA GLY A 95 1.55 11.12 1.48
C GLY A 95 2.20 10.44 0.26
N ALA A 96 1.64 9.32 -0.23
CA ALA A 96 2.15 8.64 -1.41
C ALA A 96 1.68 9.30 -2.74
N LEU A 97 2.55 9.31 -3.73
CA LEU A 97 2.24 9.78 -5.09
C LEU A 97 1.64 8.63 -5.91
N LEU A 98 0.31 8.59 -6.00
CA LEU A 98 -0.42 7.47 -6.62
C LEU A 98 -0.33 7.41 -8.16
N ASP A 99 0.34 8.33 -8.79
CA ASP A 99 0.72 8.31 -10.21
C ASP A 99 2.04 7.56 -10.47
N HIS A 100 2.73 7.11 -9.42
CA HIS A 100 4.03 6.46 -9.50
C HIS A 100 4.01 5.04 -8.90
N ILE A 101 4.18 4.04 -9.76
CA ILE A 101 4.15 2.62 -9.38
C ILE A 101 5.53 2.18 -8.87
N HIS A 102 5.55 1.35 -7.84
CA HIS A 102 6.74 0.71 -7.31
C HIS A 102 6.68 -0.81 -7.49
N VAL A 103 7.71 -1.36 -8.12
CA VAL A 103 7.94 -2.81 -8.20
C VAL A 103 9.36 -3.14 -7.78
N ALA A 104 9.59 -4.35 -7.31
CA ALA A 104 10.92 -4.89 -7.01
C ALA A 104 11.22 -6.08 -7.93
N ARG A 105 12.45 -6.25 -8.35
CA ARG A 105 12.87 -7.40 -9.14
C ARG A 105 12.75 -8.69 -8.32
N ALA A 106 12.45 -9.79 -9.00
CA ALA A 106 12.40 -11.09 -8.37
C ALA A 106 13.82 -11.61 -8.02
N SER A 107 14.82 -11.32 -8.85
CA SER A 107 16.16 -11.93 -8.73
C SER A 107 17.35 -11.06 -9.14
N ASP A 108 17.14 -9.79 -9.54
CA ASP A 108 18.24 -8.92 -10.03
C ASP A 108 18.52 -7.78 -9.03
N SER A 109 19.79 -7.46 -8.82
CA SER A 109 20.24 -6.40 -7.89
C SER A 109 20.17 -4.99 -8.49
N ARG A 110 19.90 -4.84 -9.80
CA ARG A 110 19.87 -3.54 -10.46
C ARG A 110 18.53 -2.84 -10.27
N SER A 111 18.55 -1.60 -9.80
CA SER A 111 17.38 -0.73 -9.77
C SER A 111 17.27 0.12 -11.03
N ARG A 112 16.06 0.55 -11.37
CA ARG A 112 15.80 1.45 -12.51
C ARG A 112 14.60 2.35 -12.22
N ARG A 113 14.72 3.64 -12.55
CA ARG A 113 13.62 4.58 -12.48
C ARG A 113 13.20 5.01 -13.90
N ARG A 114 11.90 5.10 -14.13
CA ARG A 114 11.26 5.61 -15.35
C ARG A 114 10.11 6.54 -14.94
N PRO A 115 9.60 7.39 -15.82
CA PRO A 115 8.37 8.13 -15.55
C PRO A 115 7.25 7.18 -15.13
N GLY A 116 6.61 7.46 -14.00
CA GLY A 116 5.51 6.66 -13.45
C GLY A 116 5.89 5.28 -12.89
N LEU A 117 7.19 4.87 -12.90
CA LEU A 117 7.58 3.53 -12.47
C LEU A 117 8.98 3.49 -11.86
N SER A 118 9.09 3.03 -10.63
CA SER A 118 10.34 2.63 -9.99
C SER A 118 10.47 1.11 -9.92
N ILE A 119 11.59 0.60 -10.44
CA ILE A 119 11.97 -0.81 -10.35
C ILE A 119 13.11 -0.90 -9.35
N HIS A 120 12.83 -1.45 -8.17
CA HIS A 120 13.82 -1.65 -7.11
C HIS A 120 14.60 -2.95 -7.33
N SER A 121 15.77 -3.05 -6.72
CA SER A 121 16.53 -4.30 -6.65
C SER A 121 15.75 -5.38 -5.87
N ALA A 122 16.11 -6.64 -6.08
CA ALA A 122 15.53 -7.77 -5.35
C ALA A 122 15.88 -7.69 -3.86
N TYR A 123 14.93 -8.10 -3.02
CA TYR A 123 15.11 -8.16 -1.56
C TYR A 123 15.62 -9.51 -1.05
N GLY A 124 15.87 -10.45 -1.95
CA GLY A 124 16.37 -11.78 -1.60
C GLY A 124 15.29 -12.82 -1.29
N ALA A 125 15.71 -13.95 -0.78
CA ALA A 125 14.84 -15.09 -0.53
C ALA A 125 13.74 -14.79 0.51
N GLY A 126 12.54 -15.30 0.25
CA GLY A 126 11.38 -15.13 1.13
C GLY A 126 10.71 -13.75 1.05
N ALA A 127 11.19 -12.85 0.18
CA ALA A 127 10.59 -11.52 0.05
C ALA A 127 9.24 -11.51 -0.67
N GLY A 128 9.00 -12.48 -1.57
CA GLY A 128 7.82 -12.51 -2.43
C GLY A 128 6.70 -13.39 -1.90
N LEU A 129 5.46 -12.93 -2.09
CA LEU A 129 4.23 -13.70 -1.86
C LEU A 129 3.15 -13.25 -2.85
N LEU A 130 1.96 -13.83 -2.77
CA LEU A 130 0.80 -13.41 -3.56
C LEU A 130 -0.18 -12.62 -2.71
N ILE A 131 -0.57 -11.44 -3.18
CA ILE A 131 -1.70 -10.67 -2.63
C ILE A 131 -2.83 -10.73 -3.65
N GLY A 132 -3.87 -11.50 -3.33
CA GLY A 132 -4.80 -11.99 -4.34
C GLY A 132 -4.03 -12.81 -5.38
N ARG A 133 -4.05 -12.41 -6.64
CA ARG A 133 -3.29 -13.04 -7.74
C ARG A 133 -2.04 -12.25 -8.16
N THR A 134 -1.63 -11.26 -7.38
CA THR A 134 -0.55 -10.35 -7.76
C THR A 134 0.73 -10.68 -6.99
N PRO A 135 1.81 -11.09 -7.68
CA PRO A 135 3.13 -11.20 -7.09
C PRO A 135 3.54 -9.90 -6.40
N SER A 136 3.83 -9.97 -5.12
CA SER A 136 4.05 -8.80 -4.25
C SER A 136 5.17 -9.09 -3.28
N VAL A 137 5.84 -8.07 -2.78
CA VAL A 137 6.74 -8.24 -1.63
C VAL A 137 5.92 -8.43 -0.36
N ASN A 138 6.54 -9.01 0.66
CA ASN A 138 5.98 -9.16 2.00
C ASN A 138 5.44 -7.81 2.52
N PRO A 139 4.29 -7.78 3.23
CA PRO A 139 3.70 -6.56 3.78
C PRO A 139 4.67 -5.71 4.61
N ALA A 140 5.47 -6.33 5.48
CA ALA A 140 6.48 -5.62 6.25
C ALA A 140 7.49 -4.90 5.36
N LEU A 141 8.01 -5.55 4.32
CA LEU A 141 8.88 -4.93 3.32
C LEU A 141 8.21 -3.77 2.59
N ALA A 142 6.93 -3.90 2.28
CA ALA A 142 6.16 -2.85 1.61
C ALA A 142 6.06 -1.59 2.49
N ILE A 143 5.75 -1.78 3.78
CA ILE A 143 5.67 -0.70 4.78
C ILE A 143 7.03 -0.02 4.95
N LEU A 144 8.10 -0.80 5.13
CA LEU A 144 9.47 -0.26 5.25
C LEU A 144 9.87 0.50 3.98
N GLY A 145 9.54 -0.04 2.80
CA GLY A 145 9.77 0.62 1.51
C GLY A 145 9.00 1.93 1.38
N ALA A 146 7.74 1.98 1.81
CA ALA A 146 6.94 3.20 1.84
C ALA A 146 7.55 4.25 2.78
N ALA A 147 7.98 3.85 3.98
CA ALA A 147 8.68 4.73 4.92
C ALA A 147 9.97 5.31 4.33
N MET A 148 10.78 4.47 3.67
CA MET A 148 12.04 4.91 3.03
C MET A 148 11.80 5.89 1.87
N THR A 149 10.67 5.77 1.17
CA THR A 149 10.38 6.58 -0.03
C THR A 149 9.59 7.85 0.29
N CYS A 150 8.58 7.76 1.16
CA CYS A 150 7.63 8.83 1.45
C CYS A 150 7.80 9.44 2.85
N GLY A 151 8.68 8.88 3.68
CA GLY A 151 9.00 9.40 5.01
C GLY A 151 8.32 8.66 6.15
N ILE A 152 8.65 9.10 7.36
CA ILE A 152 8.29 8.42 8.62
C ILE A 152 6.78 8.35 8.80
N GLU A 153 6.07 9.44 8.55
CA GLU A 153 4.62 9.54 8.75
C GLU A 153 3.87 8.51 7.91
N THR A 154 4.22 8.40 6.62
CA THR A 154 3.67 7.37 5.72
C THR A 154 3.92 5.95 6.26
N GLY A 155 5.15 5.72 6.73
CA GLY A 155 5.53 4.42 7.30
C GLY A 155 4.76 4.07 8.57
N VAL A 156 4.57 5.03 9.48
CA VAL A 156 3.80 4.83 10.73
C VAL A 156 2.34 4.56 10.42
N VAL A 157 1.70 5.39 9.61
CA VAL A 157 0.29 5.22 9.23
C VAL A 157 0.04 3.84 8.62
N ALA A 158 0.93 3.40 7.73
CA ALA A 158 0.82 2.08 7.11
C ALA A 158 1.11 0.93 8.10
N ALA A 159 2.08 1.10 8.99
CA ALA A 159 2.42 0.10 10.02
C ALA A 159 1.29 -0.06 11.02
N ASP A 160 0.76 1.02 11.57
CA ASP A 160 -0.35 1.01 12.51
C ASP A 160 -1.55 0.25 11.94
N ALA A 161 -2.00 0.63 10.75
CA ALA A 161 -3.13 -0.02 10.08
C ALA A 161 -2.86 -1.50 9.75
N ALA A 162 -1.63 -1.85 9.36
CA ALA A 162 -1.27 -3.23 9.08
C ALA A 162 -1.18 -4.11 10.33
N LEU A 163 -0.66 -3.57 11.43
CA LEU A 163 -0.60 -4.22 12.74
C LEU A 163 -2.01 -4.42 13.30
N ALA A 164 -2.83 -3.37 13.32
CA ALA A 164 -4.22 -3.40 13.80
C ALA A 164 -5.07 -4.44 13.04
N THR A 165 -4.82 -4.63 11.75
CA THR A 165 -5.56 -5.59 10.90
C THR A 165 -4.88 -6.95 10.75
N GLY A 166 -3.79 -7.21 11.47
CA GLY A 166 -3.06 -8.49 11.43
C GLY A 166 -2.40 -8.82 10.09
N LYS A 167 -2.18 -7.81 9.24
CA LYS A 167 -1.53 -8.00 7.91
C LYS A 167 -0.02 -8.08 8.01
N THR A 168 0.54 -7.69 9.12
CA THR A 168 1.95 -7.88 9.51
C THR A 168 2.05 -7.94 11.03
N THR A 169 3.22 -8.35 11.54
CA THR A 169 3.55 -8.35 12.96
C THR A 169 4.72 -7.42 13.25
N VAL A 170 4.94 -7.06 14.52
CA VAL A 170 6.12 -6.31 14.92
C VAL A 170 7.39 -7.11 14.60
N ASP A 171 7.37 -8.42 14.81
CA ASP A 171 8.51 -9.30 14.53
C ASP A 171 8.84 -9.32 13.03
N ASP A 172 7.84 -9.37 12.14
CA ASP A 172 8.06 -9.28 10.70
C ASP A 172 8.74 -7.95 10.33
N LEU A 173 8.25 -6.84 10.88
CA LEU A 173 8.84 -5.52 10.66
C LEU A 173 10.31 -5.49 11.13
N GLN A 174 10.62 -6.05 12.29
CA GLN A 174 11.98 -6.11 12.84
C GLN A 174 12.90 -7.01 12.01
N ILE A 175 12.44 -8.20 11.61
CA ILE A 175 13.20 -9.14 10.77
C ILE A 175 13.60 -8.45 9.45
N TRP A 176 12.64 -7.85 8.76
CA TRP A 176 12.92 -7.19 7.48
C TRP A 176 13.73 -5.90 7.64
N LEU A 177 13.52 -5.15 8.70
CA LEU A 177 14.34 -3.98 9.03
C LEU A 177 15.81 -4.38 9.24
N GLY A 178 16.07 -5.49 9.92
CA GLY A 178 17.42 -6.06 10.08
C GLY A 178 18.09 -6.38 8.75
N ARG A 179 17.33 -7.00 7.81
CA ARG A 179 17.83 -7.30 6.44
C ARG A 179 18.12 -6.05 5.61
N LEU A 180 17.40 -4.96 5.86
CA LEU A 180 17.58 -3.67 5.19
C LEU A 180 18.59 -2.76 5.91
N SER A 181 19.30 -3.22 6.93
CA SER A 181 20.16 -2.41 7.81
C SER A 181 21.20 -1.56 7.09
N ARG A 182 21.64 -1.99 5.91
CA ARG A 182 22.64 -1.29 5.07
C ARG A 182 22.00 -0.39 3.98
N HIS A 183 20.66 -0.33 3.90
CA HIS A 183 20.00 0.54 2.93
C HIS A 183 20.18 2.01 3.34
N ARG A 184 20.52 2.90 2.40
CA ARG A 184 20.83 4.31 2.70
C ARG A 184 19.68 5.05 3.41
N ASP A 185 18.42 4.75 3.06
CA ASP A 185 17.24 5.44 3.56
C ASP A 185 16.55 4.69 4.73
N VAL A 186 17.20 3.67 5.30
CA VAL A 186 16.66 2.81 6.36
C VAL A 186 16.30 3.55 7.66
N THR A 187 16.84 4.76 7.85
CA THR A 187 16.59 5.56 9.06
C THR A 187 15.12 5.91 9.19
N HIS A 188 14.44 6.28 8.11
CA HIS A 188 12.99 6.54 8.12
C HIS A 188 12.18 5.29 8.50
N ALA A 189 12.53 4.14 7.90
CA ALA A 189 11.89 2.87 8.22
C ALA A 189 12.11 2.49 9.69
N ARG A 190 13.33 2.66 10.23
CA ARG A 190 13.64 2.38 11.64
C ARG A 190 12.83 3.27 12.59
N GLN A 191 12.68 4.54 12.27
CA GLN A 191 11.88 5.46 13.06
C GLN A 191 10.39 5.12 12.96
N ALA A 192 9.89 4.77 11.78
CA ALA A 192 8.51 4.36 11.59
C ALA A 192 8.17 3.12 12.42
N VAL A 193 9.01 2.07 12.38
CA VAL A 193 8.80 0.85 13.18
C VAL A 193 8.81 1.15 14.69
N ARG A 194 9.71 2.03 15.14
CA ARG A 194 9.77 2.42 16.57
C ARG A 194 8.55 3.21 17.04
N LEU A 195 7.92 3.96 16.14
CA LEU A 195 6.77 4.81 16.42
C LEU A 195 5.43 4.12 16.11
N ALA A 196 5.44 2.92 15.54
CA ALA A 196 4.22 2.20 15.22
C ALA A 196 3.45 1.79 16.47
N ASP A 197 2.11 1.86 16.41
CA ASP A 197 1.19 1.50 17.47
C ASP A 197 -0.06 0.84 16.89
N ALA A 198 -0.23 -0.46 17.14
CA ALA A 198 -1.36 -1.25 16.64
C ALA A 198 -2.73 -0.79 17.20
N ARG A 199 -2.75 0.07 18.21
CA ARG A 199 -3.98 0.59 18.81
C ARG A 199 -4.60 1.74 18.02
N SER A 200 -3.84 2.40 17.13
CA SER A 200 -4.41 3.46 16.28
C SER A 200 -5.44 2.87 15.32
N GLU A 201 -6.66 3.37 15.37
CA GLU A 201 -7.80 2.87 14.59
C GLU A 201 -8.01 3.66 13.28
N SER A 202 -7.33 4.80 13.13
CA SER A 202 -7.45 5.67 11.95
C SER A 202 -6.14 6.34 11.56
N VAL A 203 -6.08 6.81 10.30
CA VAL A 203 -4.98 7.66 9.79
C VAL A 203 -4.85 8.94 10.63
N GLY A 204 -5.98 9.51 11.02
CA GLY A 204 -6.02 10.73 11.84
C GLY A 204 -5.41 10.51 13.22
N GLU A 205 -5.75 9.43 13.89
CA GLU A 205 -5.15 9.06 15.19
C GLU A 205 -3.64 8.85 15.08
N SER A 206 -3.17 8.05 14.09
CA SER A 206 -1.73 7.86 13.87
C SER A 206 -1.00 9.20 13.72
N ARG A 207 -1.56 10.13 12.96
CA ARG A 207 -0.98 11.47 12.73
C ARG A 207 -1.05 12.35 13.96
N THR A 208 -2.18 12.35 14.68
CA THR A 208 -2.35 13.09 15.94
C THR A 208 -1.34 12.62 16.98
N ARG A 209 -1.16 11.30 17.12
CA ARG A 209 -0.15 10.71 18.01
C ARG A 209 1.27 11.16 17.65
N LEU A 210 1.63 11.18 16.36
CA LEU A 210 2.93 11.67 15.90
C LEU A 210 3.12 13.16 16.22
N LEU A 211 2.09 13.98 15.99
CA LEU A 211 2.13 15.41 16.33
C LEU A 211 2.32 15.63 17.84
N LEU A 212 1.53 14.96 18.67
CA LEU A 212 1.65 15.04 20.13
C LEU A 212 3.06 14.66 20.60
N ASN A 213 3.62 13.56 20.05
CA ASN A 213 5.00 13.17 20.37
C ASN A 213 6.03 14.23 19.92
N ALA A 214 5.84 14.84 18.75
CA ALA A 214 6.76 15.86 18.21
C ALA A 214 6.80 17.12 19.07
N ILE A 215 5.67 17.52 19.69
CA ILE A 215 5.58 18.67 20.57
C ILE A 215 5.85 18.32 22.05
N GLY A 216 6.31 17.10 22.34
CA GLY A 216 6.85 16.69 23.64
C GLY A 216 5.90 15.95 24.56
N PHE A 217 4.65 15.73 24.18
CA PHE A 217 3.71 14.91 24.93
C PHE A 217 4.01 13.40 24.79
N ARG A 218 3.37 12.61 25.65
CA ARG A 218 3.44 11.15 25.60
C ARG A 218 2.02 10.59 25.68
N PRO A 219 1.31 10.55 24.54
CA PRO A 219 -0.07 10.06 24.51
C PRO A 219 -0.12 8.55 24.73
N THR A 220 -1.05 8.10 25.56
CA THR A 220 -1.47 6.70 25.67
C THR A 220 -2.67 6.53 24.75
N SER A 221 -2.50 5.74 23.67
CA SER A 221 -3.56 5.51 22.67
C SER A 221 -4.64 4.60 23.20
N GLN A 222 -5.89 4.85 22.81
CA GLN A 222 -7.07 4.03 23.10
C GLN A 222 -7.21 3.72 24.59
N PHE A 223 -7.13 4.78 25.42
CA PHE A 223 -7.12 4.66 26.87
C PHE A 223 -8.53 4.38 27.42
N GLU A 224 -8.65 3.31 28.21
CA GLU A 224 -9.89 2.97 28.91
C GLU A 224 -10.03 3.75 30.22
N ILE A 225 -11.09 4.54 30.33
CA ILE A 225 -11.46 5.23 31.57
C ILE A 225 -12.33 4.29 32.39
N ARG A 226 -11.92 4.06 33.61
CA ARG A 226 -12.65 3.20 34.55
C ARG A 226 -13.04 3.98 35.80
N ASP A 227 -14.20 3.64 36.38
CA ASP A 227 -14.65 4.24 37.66
C ASP A 227 -13.88 3.65 38.89
N GLY A 228 -14.18 4.19 40.09
CA GLY A 228 -13.58 3.72 41.33
C GLY A 228 -13.88 2.24 41.67
N HIS A 229 -14.78 1.58 40.96
CA HIS A 229 -15.12 0.16 41.07
C HIS A 229 -14.53 -0.69 39.96
N GLY A 230 -13.69 -0.10 39.09
CA GLY A 230 -13.05 -0.77 37.93
C GLY A 230 -13.96 -0.99 36.73
N ARG A 231 -15.20 -0.45 36.72
CA ARG A 231 -16.11 -0.58 35.57
C ARG A 231 -15.70 0.38 34.46
N LEU A 232 -15.74 -0.09 33.22
CA LEU A 232 -15.46 0.73 32.03
C LEU A 232 -16.50 1.85 31.91
N VAL A 233 -16.05 3.10 31.96
CA VAL A 233 -16.86 4.31 31.70
C VAL A 233 -16.85 4.70 30.25
N GLY A 234 -15.69 4.58 29.60
CA GLY A 234 -15.51 4.90 28.18
C GLY A 234 -14.09 4.64 27.72
N ARG A 235 -13.86 4.80 26.44
CA ARG A 235 -12.55 4.72 25.81
C ARG A 235 -12.31 6.01 25.03
N VAL A 236 -11.11 6.56 25.14
CA VAL A 236 -10.70 7.80 24.49
C VAL A 236 -9.52 7.56 23.56
N ASP A 237 -9.39 8.35 22.50
CA ASP A 237 -8.31 8.17 21.52
C ASP A 237 -6.95 8.33 22.18
N PHE A 238 -6.78 9.37 23.01
CA PHE A 238 -5.52 9.59 23.72
C PHE A 238 -5.75 10.15 25.12
N LEU A 239 -4.97 9.66 26.08
CA LEU A 239 -4.78 10.28 27.38
C LEU A 239 -3.35 10.81 27.49
N LEU A 240 -3.21 12.09 27.85
CA LEU A 240 -1.96 12.72 28.29
C LEU A 240 -1.93 12.65 29.82
N GLU A 241 -1.35 11.58 30.37
CA GLU A 241 -1.49 11.23 31.79
C GLU A 241 -0.94 12.32 32.74
N ARG A 242 0.23 12.91 32.40
CA ARG A 242 0.86 13.96 33.20
C ARG A 242 0.01 15.22 33.28
N GLU A 243 -0.56 15.61 32.15
CA GLU A 243 -1.36 16.81 31.98
C GLU A 243 -2.83 16.60 32.38
N ARG A 244 -3.25 15.35 32.54
CA ARG A 244 -4.66 14.92 32.75
C ARG A 244 -5.59 15.45 31.65
N ILE A 245 -5.12 15.40 30.40
CA ILE A 245 -5.86 15.86 29.23
C ILE A 245 -6.27 14.67 28.37
N ILE A 246 -7.55 14.66 27.98
CA ILE A 246 -8.07 13.76 26.94
C ILE A 246 -7.98 14.48 25.61
N VAL A 247 -7.50 13.77 24.58
CA VAL A 247 -7.49 14.25 23.21
C VAL A 247 -8.27 13.25 22.35
N GLU A 248 -9.27 13.74 21.63
CA GLU A 248 -10.06 12.99 20.66
C GLU A 248 -9.75 13.49 19.26
N PHE A 249 -9.63 12.57 18.30
CA PHE A 249 -9.54 12.90 16.89
C PHE A 249 -10.92 12.79 16.25
N ASP A 250 -11.61 13.90 16.14
CA ASP A 250 -12.90 13.97 15.44
C ASP A 250 -12.65 14.15 13.94
N GLY A 251 -12.72 13.05 13.18
CA GLY A 251 -12.60 13.06 11.73
C GLY A 251 -13.76 13.83 11.13
N LEU A 252 -13.45 14.82 10.28
CA LEU A 252 -14.49 15.40 9.42
C LEU A 252 -15.18 14.27 8.66
N MET A 253 -16.31 13.96 9.16
CA MET A 253 -17.24 12.98 8.68
C MET A 253 -17.57 13.13 7.21
N LYS A 254 -17.55 12.16 6.49
CA LYS A 254 -18.24 10.86 6.47
C LYS A 254 -18.96 10.81 5.21
#